data_bd794cad97687fa095790e2cf03b1634
#
_entry.id   bd794cad97687fa095790e2cf03b1634
#
_cell.length_a   1.000
_cell.length_b   1.000
_cell.length_c   1.000
_cell.angle_alpha   90.00
_cell.angle_beta   90.00
_cell.angle_gamma   90.00
#
_symmetry.space_group_name_H-M   'P 1'
#
loop_
_entity.id
_entity.type
_entity.pdbx_description
1 polymer ?
#
loop_
_entity_poly.entity_id
_entity_poly.type
_entity_poly.pdbx_seq_one_letter_code
_entity_poly.pdbx_strand_id
1 'polypeptide(L)'
;MSGCGSGRNFGPRMKMDSSLHLDKKPDWIKVRLPNNPVFWDTKSMIKDLSLVTVCEEAQCPNRWECWGQGTATFMIAGEKCTRACGFCAVKTAKPDDLEADEPQRVAEATKRMNLNHVVITAVARDDLKDGGAEHFKKTIEAVRETNPGIIIEVLVPDFNDKDWALDLVMKARPHIFNHNLETVERLTPLVRSRAKYERSLAVLKKAKEMAEGKVATKSGIMLGLGEKPEEIAQALDDLRSADVTVLTLGQYLRPTPMHLPVVEYVTPEKFDEWKEIALSKGFRHVASGPLVRSSYHAADFHPEDDVLEAIELDLAAAKQAQLA
;
A
#
# COMPACT_ATOMS: atom_id res chain seq x y z
N MET A 1 -11.00 -14.11 -35.93
CA MET A 1 -9.55 -14.21 -35.62
C MET A 1 -8.95 -12.84 -35.79
N SER A 2 -8.77 -12.11 -34.72
CA SER A 2 -8.02 -10.83 -34.72
C SER A 2 -7.44 -10.68 -33.32
N GLY A 3 -6.16 -11.03 -33.23
CA GLY A 3 -5.39 -10.93 -32.00
C GLY A 3 -5.09 -9.49 -31.66
N CYS A 4 -5.63 -9.00 -30.57
CA CYS A 4 -5.31 -7.70 -29.99
C CYS A 4 -4.12 -7.87 -29.03
N GLY A 5 -2.90 -7.78 -29.58
CA GLY A 5 -1.67 -7.68 -28.80
C GLY A 5 -1.52 -6.26 -28.29
N SER A 6 -2.00 -5.96 -27.08
CA SER A 6 -1.68 -4.70 -26.39
C SER A 6 -0.23 -4.77 -25.88
N GLY A 7 0.72 -4.34 -26.70
CA GLY A 7 2.11 -4.15 -26.31
C GLY A 7 2.18 -3.06 -25.22
N ARG A 8 2.60 -3.45 -24.00
CA ARG A 8 2.93 -2.51 -22.93
C ARG A 8 4.16 -1.71 -23.38
N ASN A 9 3.99 -0.42 -23.64
CA ASN A 9 5.10 0.49 -23.88
C ASN A 9 5.75 0.83 -22.52
N PHE A 10 6.72 0.00 -22.11
CA PHE A 10 7.64 0.40 -21.05
C PHE A 10 8.56 1.48 -21.63
N GLY A 11 8.72 2.60 -20.94
CA GLY A 11 9.69 3.65 -21.30
C GLY A 11 11.09 3.10 -21.54
N PRO A 12 12.11 3.91 -21.90
CA PRO A 12 13.42 3.42 -22.33
C PRO A 12 13.96 2.40 -21.34
N ARG A 13 13.96 1.14 -21.74
CA ARG A 13 14.32 -0.01 -20.91
C ARG A 13 15.81 0.03 -20.62
N MET A 14 16.21 0.25 -19.37
CA MET A 14 17.44 -0.35 -18.90
C MET A 14 17.23 -1.86 -19.03
N LYS A 15 17.99 -2.50 -19.92
CA LYS A 15 17.97 -3.96 -20.08
C LYS A 15 18.62 -4.55 -18.83
N MET A 16 17.83 -5.08 -17.91
CA MET A 16 18.38 -6.02 -16.93
C MET A 16 18.80 -7.28 -17.65
N ASP A 17 19.98 -7.77 -17.30
CA ASP A 17 20.52 -9.01 -17.85
C ASP A 17 19.56 -10.17 -17.52
N SER A 18 19.00 -10.79 -18.55
CA SER A 18 18.08 -11.92 -18.41
C SER A 18 18.74 -13.18 -17.83
N SER A 19 20.08 -13.23 -17.77
CA SER A 19 20.83 -14.33 -17.14
C SER A 19 20.77 -14.32 -15.61
N LEU A 20 20.27 -13.24 -14.99
CA LEU A 20 20.08 -13.11 -13.54
C LEU A 20 18.77 -13.74 -13.03
N HIS A 21 18.14 -14.60 -13.81
CA HIS A 21 16.88 -15.22 -13.45
C HIS A 21 17.07 -16.35 -12.42
N LEU A 22 16.52 -16.16 -11.23
CA LEU A 22 16.36 -17.23 -10.24
C LEU A 22 14.98 -17.89 -10.45
N ASP A 23 14.92 -18.95 -11.25
CA ASP A 23 13.66 -19.62 -11.63
C ASP A 23 13.00 -20.38 -10.48
N LYS A 24 13.75 -20.79 -9.46
CA LYS A 24 13.23 -21.62 -8.36
C LYS A 24 13.13 -20.83 -7.08
N LYS A 25 11.90 -20.71 -6.57
CA LYS A 25 11.66 -20.14 -5.23
C LYS A 25 12.28 -21.06 -4.16
N PRO A 26 13.01 -20.49 -3.19
CA PRO A 26 13.56 -21.26 -2.09
C PRO A 26 12.48 -21.78 -1.14
N ASP A 27 12.87 -22.73 -0.27
CA ASP A 27 11.94 -23.43 0.60
C ASP A 27 11.24 -22.53 1.65
N TRP A 28 11.82 -21.40 2.01
CA TRP A 28 11.22 -20.45 2.96
C TRP A 28 10.12 -19.57 2.33
N ILE A 29 9.97 -19.59 1.00
CA ILE A 29 8.87 -18.91 0.31
C ILE A 29 7.76 -19.93 0.01
N LYS A 30 7.14 -20.44 1.06
CA LYS A 30 6.01 -21.37 0.95
C LYS A 30 4.74 -20.72 1.48
N VAL A 31 3.69 -20.73 0.67
CA VAL A 31 2.35 -20.28 1.04
C VAL A 31 1.56 -21.49 1.53
N ARG A 32 0.97 -21.39 2.72
CA ARG A 32 0.02 -22.39 3.22
C ARG A 32 -1.36 -22.08 2.65
N LEU A 33 -2.00 -23.06 2.06
CA LEU A 33 -3.39 -22.95 1.62
C LEU A 33 -4.30 -23.25 2.83
N PRO A 34 -5.07 -22.29 3.33
CA PRO A 34 -6.02 -22.56 4.39
C PRO A 34 -7.20 -23.38 3.83
N ASN A 35 -7.67 -24.31 4.62
CA ASN A 35 -8.94 -24.99 4.41
C ASN A 35 -9.91 -24.52 5.49
N ASN A 36 -10.43 -23.28 5.34
CA ASN A 36 -11.20 -22.63 6.39
C ASN A 36 -12.43 -21.93 5.76
N PRO A 37 -13.63 -22.07 6.34
CA PRO A 37 -14.85 -21.44 5.84
C PRO A 37 -14.75 -19.92 5.72
N VAL A 38 -14.08 -19.24 6.64
CA VAL A 38 -13.94 -17.77 6.67
C VAL A 38 -13.32 -17.21 5.37
N PHE A 39 -12.43 -17.95 4.74
CA PHE A 39 -11.89 -17.56 3.43
C PHE A 39 -12.99 -17.44 2.37
N TRP A 40 -13.89 -18.41 2.33
CA TRP A 40 -14.96 -18.44 1.34
C TRP A 40 -16.04 -17.39 1.61
N ASP A 41 -16.33 -17.14 2.89
CA ASP A 41 -17.25 -16.08 3.32
C ASP A 41 -16.70 -14.70 2.94
N THR A 42 -15.42 -14.45 3.20
CA THR A 42 -14.72 -13.22 2.79
C THR A 42 -14.76 -13.05 1.27
N LYS A 43 -14.46 -14.12 0.52
CA LYS A 43 -14.48 -14.09 -0.95
C LYS A 43 -15.88 -13.81 -1.50
N SER A 44 -16.91 -14.46 -0.96
CA SER A 44 -18.31 -14.26 -1.39
C SER A 44 -18.72 -12.82 -1.12
N MET A 45 -18.45 -12.28 0.04
CA MET A 45 -18.81 -10.93 0.42
C MET A 45 -18.13 -9.87 -0.46
N ILE A 46 -16.82 -10.00 -0.75
CA ILE A 46 -16.10 -9.10 -1.67
C ILE A 46 -16.78 -9.10 -3.03
N LYS A 47 -17.16 -10.29 -3.54
CA LYS A 47 -17.86 -10.43 -4.81
C LYS A 47 -19.27 -9.85 -4.77
N ASP A 48 -20.04 -10.13 -3.73
CA ASP A 48 -21.44 -9.68 -3.59
C ASP A 48 -21.54 -8.16 -3.50
N LEU A 49 -20.53 -7.53 -2.88
CA LEU A 49 -20.40 -6.07 -2.78
C LEU A 49 -19.68 -5.46 -4.00
N SER A 50 -19.31 -6.24 -5.00
CA SER A 50 -18.59 -5.79 -6.21
C SER A 50 -17.34 -4.97 -5.84
N LEU A 51 -16.58 -5.41 -4.83
CA LEU A 51 -15.38 -4.74 -4.37
C LEU A 51 -14.12 -5.33 -5.01
N VAL A 52 -13.12 -4.47 -5.18
CA VAL A 52 -11.80 -4.84 -5.68
C VAL A 52 -10.83 -4.91 -4.50
N THR A 53 -9.92 -5.88 -4.50
CA THR A 53 -8.88 -6.00 -3.48
C THR A 53 -7.50 -6.09 -4.11
N VAL A 54 -6.52 -5.42 -3.51
CA VAL A 54 -5.12 -5.59 -3.91
C VAL A 54 -4.64 -7.03 -3.68
N CYS A 55 -5.31 -7.77 -2.80
CA CYS A 55 -5.02 -9.18 -2.55
C CYS A 55 -5.21 -10.06 -3.80
N GLU A 56 -6.21 -9.74 -4.64
CA GLU A 56 -6.45 -10.42 -5.92
C GLU A 56 -5.64 -9.79 -7.04
N GLU A 57 -5.77 -8.49 -7.23
CA GLU A 57 -5.19 -7.78 -8.36
C GLU A 57 -3.65 -7.81 -8.37
N ALA A 58 -3.02 -7.72 -7.20
CA ALA A 58 -1.57 -7.84 -7.06
C ALA A 58 -1.08 -9.30 -6.91
N GLN A 59 -1.98 -10.29 -6.99
CA GLN A 59 -1.65 -11.71 -6.81
C GLN A 59 -0.89 -11.97 -5.49
N CYS A 60 -1.39 -11.39 -4.39
CA CYS A 60 -0.75 -11.44 -3.09
C CYS A 60 -0.60 -12.88 -2.59
N PRO A 61 0.60 -13.33 -2.18
CA PRO A 61 0.80 -14.68 -1.67
C PRO A 61 0.07 -14.93 -0.34
N ASN A 62 -0.19 -13.87 0.44
CA ASN A 62 -0.81 -13.96 1.75
C ASN A 62 -2.35 -13.96 1.70
N ARG A 63 -2.96 -13.83 0.52
CA ARG A 63 -4.42 -13.76 0.36
C ARG A 63 -5.14 -14.88 1.11
N TRP A 64 -4.62 -16.10 1.03
CA TRP A 64 -5.21 -17.27 1.67
C TRP A 64 -5.24 -17.14 3.20
N GLU A 65 -4.16 -16.64 3.78
CA GLU A 65 -4.05 -16.43 5.22
C GLU A 65 -4.93 -15.25 5.66
N CYS A 66 -4.76 -14.07 5.05
CA CYS A 66 -5.51 -12.87 5.42
C CYS A 66 -7.02 -13.08 5.30
N TRP A 67 -7.50 -13.62 4.19
CA TRP A 67 -8.93 -13.89 4.02
C TRP A 67 -9.44 -14.99 4.92
N GLY A 68 -8.60 -15.99 5.25
CA GLY A 68 -8.89 -17.01 6.25
C GLY A 68 -8.98 -16.46 7.68
N GLN A 69 -8.43 -15.29 7.92
CA GLN A 69 -8.55 -14.52 9.17
C GLN A 69 -9.62 -13.41 9.08
N GLY A 70 -10.37 -13.36 7.99
CA GLY A 70 -11.40 -12.35 7.78
C GLY A 70 -10.85 -10.94 7.51
N THR A 71 -9.61 -10.80 6.99
CA THR A 71 -9.00 -9.51 6.67
C THR A 71 -8.75 -9.36 5.17
N ALA A 72 -8.96 -8.16 4.63
CA ALA A 72 -8.67 -7.81 3.24
C ALA A 72 -8.18 -6.36 3.14
N THR A 73 -7.43 -6.07 2.08
CA THR A 73 -7.04 -4.70 1.72
C THR A 73 -7.89 -4.26 0.54
N PHE A 74 -8.77 -3.31 0.76
CA PHE A 74 -9.64 -2.79 -0.29
C PHE A 74 -8.87 -1.89 -1.25
N MET A 75 -9.10 -2.10 -2.55
CA MET A 75 -8.52 -1.29 -3.61
C MET A 75 -9.63 -0.51 -4.31
N ILE A 76 -9.69 0.78 -4.03
CA ILE A 76 -10.72 1.70 -4.53
C ILE A 76 -10.31 2.37 -5.85
N ALA A 77 -11.25 3.10 -6.45
CA ALA A 77 -11.08 3.82 -7.70
C ALA A 77 -10.87 2.90 -8.93
N GLY A 78 -11.38 1.65 -8.83
CA GLY A 78 -11.40 0.68 -9.91
C GLY A 78 -10.18 -0.26 -9.94
N GLU A 79 -10.14 -1.13 -10.96
CA GLU A 79 -9.12 -2.18 -11.13
C GLU A 79 -8.01 -1.83 -12.13
N LYS A 80 -8.09 -0.69 -12.83
CA LYS A 80 -7.18 -0.28 -13.89
C LYS A 80 -6.33 0.90 -13.44
N CYS A 81 -5.00 0.73 -13.49
CA CYS A 81 -4.04 1.73 -13.08
C CYS A 81 -3.53 2.52 -14.30
N THR A 82 -3.34 3.84 -14.16
CA THR A 82 -2.72 4.68 -15.19
C THR A 82 -1.21 4.50 -15.28
N ARG A 83 -0.59 3.79 -14.31
CA ARG A 83 0.87 3.58 -14.23
C ARG A 83 1.23 2.12 -14.44
N ALA A 84 2.40 1.89 -15.07
CA ALA A 84 2.96 0.57 -15.37
C ALA A 84 4.24 0.33 -14.55
N CYS A 85 4.11 0.10 -13.25
CA CYS A 85 5.25 -0.26 -12.41
C CYS A 85 5.75 -1.66 -12.76
N GLY A 86 7.08 -1.82 -12.87
CA GLY A 86 7.70 -3.07 -13.33
C GLY A 86 7.52 -4.27 -12.40
N PHE A 87 7.09 -4.04 -11.16
CA PHE A 87 6.86 -5.06 -10.14
C PHE A 87 5.38 -5.43 -9.96
N CYS A 88 4.44 -4.59 -10.43
CA CYS A 88 3.03 -4.63 -10.04
C CYS A 88 2.18 -5.42 -11.03
N ALA A 89 1.38 -6.37 -10.54
CA ALA A 89 0.49 -7.18 -11.34
C ALA A 89 -0.83 -6.47 -11.71
N VAL A 90 -1.16 -5.36 -11.05
CA VAL A 90 -2.39 -4.59 -11.33
C VAL A 90 -2.41 -4.16 -12.79
N LYS A 91 -3.56 -4.32 -13.43
CA LYS A 91 -3.76 -4.06 -14.86
C LYS A 91 -3.51 -2.59 -15.21
N THR A 92 -2.59 -2.34 -16.14
CA THR A 92 -2.39 -1.01 -16.71
C THR A 92 -3.31 -0.81 -17.91
N ALA A 93 -4.25 0.11 -17.79
CA ALA A 93 -5.18 0.47 -18.87
C ALA A 93 -5.79 1.86 -18.59
N LYS A 94 -6.60 2.38 -19.54
CA LYS A 94 -7.46 3.53 -19.27
C LYS A 94 -8.49 3.11 -18.21
N PRO A 95 -8.54 3.79 -17.05
CA PRO A 95 -9.52 3.48 -16.01
C PRO A 95 -10.95 3.78 -16.45
N ASP A 96 -11.89 3.11 -15.81
CA ASP A 96 -13.31 3.43 -15.93
C ASP A 96 -13.67 4.62 -15.02
N ASP A 97 -14.88 5.13 -15.11
CA ASP A 97 -15.38 6.19 -14.24
C ASP A 97 -15.45 5.69 -12.78
N LEU A 98 -15.34 6.62 -11.83
CA LEU A 98 -15.47 6.29 -10.40
C LEU A 98 -16.93 5.90 -10.08
N GLU A 99 -17.09 4.83 -9.31
CA GLU A 99 -18.40 4.41 -8.80
C GLU A 99 -18.75 5.21 -7.55
N ALA A 100 -19.86 5.96 -7.62
CA ALA A 100 -20.25 6.89 -6.57
C ALA A 100 -20.59 6.19 -5.24
N ASP A 101 -21.01 4.93 -5.28
CA ASP A 101 -21.41 4.11 -4.13
C ASP A 101 -20.29 3.22 -3.57
N GLU A 102 -19.09 3.18 -4.23
CA GLU A 102 -17.96 2.38 -3.76
C GLU A 102 -17.56 2.70 -2.31
N PRO A 103 -17.51 3.98 -1.85
CA PRO A 103 -17.23 4.30 -0.46
C PRO A 103 -18.17 3.60 0.54
N GLN A 104 -19.47 3.56 0.27
CA GLN A 104 -20.46 2.92 1.13
C GLN A 104 -20.32 1.40 1.12
N ARG A 105 -20.00 0.81 -0.05
CA ARG A 105 -19.77 -0.64 -0.17
C ARG A 105 -18.52 -1.07 0.61
N VAL A 106 -17.45 -0.27 0.60
CA VAL A 106 -16.24 -0.50 1.43
C VAL A 106 -16.58 -0.40 2.91
N ALA A 107 -17.36 0.61 3.32
CA ALA A 107 -17.81 0.78 4.70
C ALA A 107 -18.66 -0.41 5.20
N GLU A 108 -19.57 -0.88 4.36
CA GLU A 108 -20.40 -2.05 4.67
C GLU A 108 -19.58 -3.35 4.76
N ALA A 109 -18.63 -3.56 3.83
CA ALA A 109 -17.73 -4.70 3.89
C ALA A 109 -16.91 -4.70 5.20
N THR A 110 -16.35 -3.55 5.56
CA THR A 110 -15.60 -3.35 6.80
C THR A 110 -16.43 -3.75 8.02
N LYS A 111 -17.71 -3.36 8.04
CA LYS A 111 -18.67 -3.71 9.11
C LYS A 111 -18.97 -5.21 9.14
N ARG A 112 -19.29 -5.82 7.98
CA ARG A 112 -19.59 -7.26 7.90
C ARG A 112 -18.41 -8.13 8.31
N MET A 113 -17.19 -7.69 8.00
CA MET A 113 -15.95 -8.36 8.41
C MET A 113 -15.61 -8.11 9.87
N ASN A 114 -16.33 -7.24 10.56
CA ASN A 114 -16.06 -6.85 11.95
C ASN A 114 -14.59 -6.43 12.18
N LEU A 115 -14.07 -5.60 11.28
CA LEU A 115 -12.68 -5.17 11.33
C LEU A 115 -12.47 -4.13 12.43
N ASN A 116 -11.35 -4.25 13.16
CA ASN A 116 -10.85 -3.20 14.05
C ASN A 116 -9.84 -2.28 13.35
N HIS A 117 -9.28 -2.74 12.23
CA HIS A 117 -8.33 -2.02 11.40
C HIS A 117 -8.63 -2.30 9.93
N VAL A 118 -8.82 -1.26 9.14
CA VAL A 118 -9.04 -1.36 7.69
C VAL A 118 -7.91 -0.71 6.93
N VAL A 119 -7.45 -1.37 5.85
CA VAL A 119 -6.48 -0.80 4.91
C VAL A 119 -7.18 -0.51 3.59
N ILE A 120 -7.13 0.76 3.17
CA ILE A 120 -7.70 1.27 1.94
C ILE A 120 -6.56 1.71 1.03
N THR A 121 -6.48 1.14 -0.15
CA THR A 121 -5.53 1.56 -1.19
C THR A 121 -6.26 1.89 -2.48
N ALA A 122 -5.56 2.42 -3.47
CA ALA A 122 -6.13 2.69 -4.78
C ALA A 122 -5.12 2.43 -5.90
N VAL A 123 -5.63 2.24 -7.11
CA VAL A 123 -4.84 2.40 -8.32
C VAL A 123 -4.43 3.87 -8.52
N ALA A 124 -3.34 4.14 -9.23
CA ALA A 124 -3.05 5.51 -9.63
C ALA A 124 -4.07 5.99 -10.68
N ARG A 125 -4.63 7.17 -10.44
CA ARG A 125 -5.64 7.83 -11.28
C ARG A 125 -5.10 9.15 -11.81
N ASP A 126 -3.97 9.09 -12.55
CA ASP A 126 -3.35 10.29 -13.15
C ASP A 126 -4.27 10.96 -14.20
N ASP A 127 -5.33 10.28 -14.61
CA ASP A 127 -6.40 10.75 -15.47
C ASP A 127 -7.36 11.73 -14.75
N LEU A 128 -7.46 11.66 -13.43
CA LEU A 128 -8.29 12.55 -12.62
C LEU A 128 -7.50 13.80 -12.19
N LYS A 129 -8.21 14.92 -12.08
CA LYS A 129 -7.61 16.19 -11.69
C LYS A 129 -6.94 16.11 -10.32
N ASP A 130 -7.59 15.43 -9.37
CA ASP A 130 -7.16 15.23 -7.98
C ASP A 130 -6.39 13.92 -7.76
N GLY A 131 -6.21 13.10 -8.79
CA GLY A 131 -5.56 11.78 -8.67
C GLY A 131 -6.36 10.77 -7.84
N GLY A 132 -7.65 11.00 -7.61
CA GLY A 132 -8.54 10.17 -6.79
C GLY A 132 -8.60 10.54 -5.32
N ALA A 133 -8.05 11.69 -4.91
CA ALA A 133 -7.97 12.11 -3.51
C ALA A 133 -9.35 12.32 -2.88
N GLU A 134 -10.31 12.92 -3.59
CA GLU A 134 -11.68 13.09 -3.10
C GLU A 134 -12.38 11.74 -2.89
N HIS A 135 -12.06 10.76 -3.69
CA HIS A 135 -12.60 9.40 -3.53
C HIS A 135 -12.04 8.71 -2.29
N PHE A 136 -10.74 8.88 -2.00
CA PHE A 136 -10.15 8.47 -0.72
C PHE A 136 -10.85 9.13 0.47
N LYS A 137 -11.03 10.46 0.42
CA LYS A 137 -11.71 11.22 1.47
C LYS A 137 -13.10 10.64 1.75
N LYS A 138 -13.94 10.50 0.72
CA LYS A 138 -15.29 9.94 0.85
C LYS A 138 -15.27 8.52 1.43
N THR A 139 -14.31 7.70 1.05
CA THR A 139 -14.21 6.33 1.56
C THR A 139 -13.81 6.32 3.05
N ILE A 140 -12.85 7.16 3.46
CA ILE A 140 -12.45 7.31 4.86
C ILE A 140 -13.63 7.76 5.71
N GLU A 141 -14.37 8.78 5.25
CA GLU A 141 -15.53 9.35 5.94
C GLU A 141 -16.64 8.29 6.07
N ALA A 142 -17.02 7.59 4.99
CA ALA A 142 -18.04 6.54 5.00
C ALA A 142 -17.68 5.37 5.93
N VAL A 143 -16.41 4.93 5.89
CA VAL A 143 -15.92 3.86 6.76
C VAL A 143 -16.00 4.27 8.22
N ARG A 144 -15.56 5.47 8.57
CA ARG A 144 -15.59 5.99 9.96
C ARG A 144 -17.01 6.15 10.47
N GLU A 145 -17.92 6.67 9.66
CA GLU A 145 -19.33 6.84 10.03
C GLU A 145 -20.02 5.51 10.32
N THR A 146 -19.76 4.51 9.49
CA THR A 146 -20.39 3.18 9.59
C THR A 146 -19.76 2.31 10.67
N ASN A 147 -18.47 2.53 11.00
CA ASN A 147 -17.66 1.72 11.92
C ASN A 147 -16.95 2.59 12.96
N PRO A 148 -17.68 3.10 13.98
CA PRO A 148 -17.07 3.93 15.02
C PRO A 148 -15.91 3.22 15.74
N GLY A 149 -14.80 3.93 15.97
CA GLY A 149 -13.62 3.41 16.66
C GLY A 149 -12.67 2.56 15.80
N ILE A 150 -12.95 2.41 14.49
CA ILE A 150 -12.06 1.66 13.60
C ILE A 150 -10.77 2.42 13.30
N ILE A 151 -9.64 1.72 13.29
CA ILE A 151 -8.38 2.26 12.78
C ILE A 151 -8.41 2.25 11.25
N ILE A 152 -8.14 3.41 10.64
CA ILE A 152 -8.13 3.57 9.18
C ILE A 152 -6.69 3.83 8.72
N GLU A 153 -6.15 2.89 7.95
CA GLU A 153 -4.89 3.04 7.21
C GLU A 153 -5.19 3.31 5.74
N VAL A 154 -4.51 4.29 5.15
CA VAL A 154 -4.58 4.55 3.71
C VAL A 154 -3.22 4.34 3.07
N LEU A 155 -3.16 3.59 1.96
CA LEU A 155 -1.98 3.45 1.12
C LEU A 155 -2.24 4.20 -0.19
N VAL A 156 -1.66 5.39 -0.31
CA VAL A 156 -1.97 6.34 -1.38
C VAL A 156 -0.90 6.43 -2.46
N PRO A 157 -1.26 6.85 -3.69
CA PRO A 157 -0.28 7.27 -4.70
C PRO A 157 0.36 8.62 -4.32
N ASP A 158 1.37 9.07 -5.09
CA ASP A 158 2.05 10.34 -4.88
C ASP A 158 1.26 11.58 -5.38
N PHE A 159 0.04 11.40 -5.85
CA PHE A 159 -0.85 12.43 -6.42
C PHE A 159 -0.16 13.36 -7.44
N ASN A 160 0.97 12.94 -8.04
CA ASN A 160 1.79 13.77 -8.95
C ASN A 160 2.21 15.12 -8.32
N ASP A 161 2.57 15.11 -7.02
CA ASP A 161 3.04 16.29 -6.27
C ASP A 161 1.98 17.42 -6.14
N LYS A 162 0.71 17.05 -6.10
CA LYS A 162 -0.39 17.98 -5.89
C LYS A 162 -0.72 18.11 -4.41
N ASP A 163 -0.16 19.08 -3.73
CA ASP A 163 -0.34 19.28 -2.29
C ASP A 163 -1.80 19.43 -1.90
N TRP A 164 -2.62 20.09 -2.73
CA TRP A 164 -4.05 20.23 -2.48
C TRP A 164 -4.82 18.90 -2.52
N ALA A 165 -4.35 17.94 -3.32
CA ALA A 165 -4.94 16.59 -3.36
C ALA A 165 -4.55 15.79 -2.11
N LEU A 166 -3.28 15.90 -1.68
CA LEU A 166 -2.84 15.30 -0.41
C LEU A 166 -3.62 15.90 0.77
N ASP A 167 -3.83 17.21 0.79
CA ASP A 167 -4.61 17.91 1.83
C ASP A 167 -6.05 17.39 1.95
N LEU A 168 -6.71 17.03 0.83
CA LEU A 168 -8.03 16.40 0.87
C LEU A 168 -8.04 15.08 1.66
N VAL A 169 -7.03 14.24 1.44
CA VAL A 169 -6.91 12.97 2.16
C VAL A 169 -6.59 13.22 3.63
N MET A 170 -5.69 14.16 3.93
CA MET A 170 -5.29 14.46 5.31
C MET A 170 -6.41 15.11 6.11
N LYS A 171 -7.28 15.91 5.48
CA LYS A 171 -8.50 16.45 6.11
C LYS A 171 -9.51 15.38 6.50
N ALA A 172 -9.50 14.23 5.85
CA ALA A 172 -10.31 13.09 6.25
C ALA A 172 -9.75 12.34 7.47
N ARG A 173 -8.59 12.76 8.00
CA ARG A 173 -7.97 12.24 9.24
C ARG A 173 -7.78 10.72 9.27
N PRO A 174 -7.03 10.11 8.33
CA PRO A 174 -6.62 8.72 8.49
C PRO A 174 -5.72 8.58 9.73
N HIS A 175 -5.77 7.43 10.40
CA HIS A 175 -4.92 7.14 11.57
C HIS A 175 -3.49 6.81 11.14
N ILE A 176 -3.36 6.13 9.99
CA ILE A 176 -2.07 5.73 9.42
C ILE A 176 -2.04 6.17 7.95
N PHE A 177 -1.05 6.98 7.62
CA PHE A 177 -0.78 7.41 6.25
C PHE A 177 0.40 6.61 5.69
N ASN A 178 0.12 5.79 4.70
CA ASN A 178 1.10 4.92 4.05
C ASN A 178 1.34 5.36 2.60
N HIS A 179 2.60 5.52 2.25
CA HIS A 179 3.07 5.64 0.87
C HIS A 179 4.38 4.88 0.72
N ASN A 180 4.37 3.84 -0.09
CA ASN A 180 5.54 2.98 -0.25
C ASN A 180 6.64 3.65 -1.07
N LEU A 181 7.87 3.55 -0.60
CA LEU A 181 9.07 3.89 -1.35
C LEU A 181 9.37 2.84 -2.44
N GLU A 182 9.01 1.58 -2.16
CA GLU A 182 9.09 0.37 -2.97
C GLU A 182 10.51 -0.15 -3.22
N THR A 183 11.50 0.71 -3.47
CA THR A 183 12.89 0.36 -3.72
C THR A 183 13.83 1.54 -3.44
N VAL A 184 15.13 1.32 -3.57
CA VAL A 184 16.18 2.33 -3.41
C VAL A 184 16.20 3.34 -4.58
N GLU A 185 16.82 4.50 -4.36
CA GLU A 185 16.86 5.61 -5.32
C GLU A 185 17.31 5.16 -6.72
N ARG A 186 18.46 4.50 -6.83
CA ARG A 186 19.03 4.03 -8.11
C ARG A 186 18.07 3.16 -8.91
N LEU A 187 17.28 2.32 -8.26
CA LEU A 187 16.35 1.39 -8.91
C LEU A 187 14.99 1.99 -9.20
N THR A 188 14.64 3.11 -8.57
CA THR A 188 13.30 3.74 -8.71
C THR A 188 12.89 3.97 -10.18
N PRO A 189 13.74 4.50 -11.09
CA PRO A 189 13.34 4.73 -12.48
C PRO A 189 12.99 3.44 -13.24
N LEU A 190 13.60 2.31 -12.86
CA LEU A 190 13.35 0.99 -13.45
C LEU A 190 12.10 0.34 -12.86
N VAL A 191 11.95 0.42 -11.55
CA VAL A 191 10.90 -0.28 -10.79
C VAL A 191 9.58 0.48 -10.86
N ARG A 192 9.63 1.82 -10.80
CA ARG A 192 8.48 2.73 -10.74
C ARG A 192 8.65 3.88 -11.75
N SER A 193 8.52 3.60 -13.03
CA SER A 193 8.88 4.52 -14.13
C SER A 193 8.25 5.93 -14.09
N ARG A 194 7.10 6.11 -13.40
CA ARG A 194 6.42 7.40 -13.26
C ARG A 194 6.51 8.00 -11.86
N ALA A 195 6.97 7.26 -10.87
CA ALA A 195 7.24 7.77 -9.54
C ALA A 195 8.67 8.28 -9.45
N LYS A 196 8.91 9.19 -8.50
CA LYS A 196 10.24 9.71 -8.17
C LYS A 196 10.53 9.40 -6.72
N TYR A 197 11.79 9.07 -6.43
CA TYR A 197 12.24 8.74 -5.08
C TYR A 197 11.99 9.89 -4.11
N GLU A 198 12.48 11.08 -4.45
CA GLU A 198 12.34 12.28 -3.63
C GLU A 198 10.87 12.70 -3.45
N ARG A 199 10.03 12.49 -4.49
CA ARG A 199 8.59 12.77 -4.39
C ARG A 199 7.93 11.85 -3.37
N SER A 200 8.31 10.58 -3.32
CA SER A 200 7.76 9.63 -2.35
C SER A 200 8.11 10.02 -0.91
N LEU A 201 9.33 10.48 -0.67
CA LEU A 201 9.74 11.03 0.62
C LEU A 201 8.99 12.33 0.96
N ALA A 202 8.86 13.24 -0.02
CA ALA A 202 8.15 14.49 0.16
C ALA A 202 6.67 14.29 0.51
N VAL A 203 5.97 13.33 -0.11
CA VAL A 203 4.57 13.00 0.20
C VAL A 203 4.42 12.57 1.67
N LEU A 204 5.31 11.70 2.17
CA LEU A 204 5.29 11.24 3.56
C LEU A 204 5.54 12.39 4.54
N LYS A 205 6.55 13.21 4.28
CA LYS A 205 6.88 14.37 5.10
C LYS A 205 5.74 15.39 5.13
N LYS A 206 5.22 15.77 3.97
CA LYS A 206 4.08 16.70 3.86
C LYS A 206 2.83 16.19 4.57
N ALA A 207 2.52 14.89 4.49
CA ALA A 207 1.40 14.31 5.21
C ALA A 207 1.55 14.47 6.73
N LYS A 208 2.76 14.22 7.25
CA LYS A 208 3.07 14.42 8.68
C LYS A 208 2.93 15.87 9.10
N GLU A 209 3.44 16.81 8.29
CA GLU A 209 3.34 18.25 8.51
C GLU A 209 1.87 18.73 8.48
N MET A 210 1.08 18.33 7.47
CA MET A 210 -0.34 18.68 7.33
C MET A 210 -1.19 18.17 8.49
N ALA A 211 -0.82 17.04 9.09
CA ALA A 211 -1.46 16.49 10.27
C ALA A 211 -0.90 17.05 11.60
N GLU A 212 -0.02 18.04 11.57
CA GLU A 212 0.63 18.60 12.77
C GLU A 212 1.28 17.51 13.65
N GLY A 213 1.82 16.47 13.02
CA GLY A 213 2.37 15.32 13.72
C GLY A 213 1.35 14.24 14.14
N LYS A 214 0.06 14.52 14.08
CA LYS A 214 -1.06 13.68 14.56
C LYS A 214 -1.48 12.60 13.54
N VAL A 215 -0.52 11.90 12.98
CA VAL A 215 -0.71 10.74 12.09
C VAL A 215 0.50 9.82 12.19
N ALA A 216 0.29 8.53 12.19
CA ALA A 216 1.38 7.58 12.02
C ALA A 216 1.73 7.49 10.52
N THR A 217 3.01 7.66 10.19
CA THR A 217 3.50 7.54 8.81
C THR A 217 4.14 6.18 8.58
N LYS A 218 3.80 5.55 7.46
CA LYS A 218 4.25 4.21 7.10
C LYS A 218 4.80 4.16 5.69
N SER A 219 5.82 3.33 5.47
CA SER A 219 6.37 3.06 4.15
C SER A 219 6.81 1.61 4.02
N GLY A 220 6.98 1.16 2.78
CA GLY A 220 7.45 -0.19 2.48
C GLY A 220 8.53 -0.20 1.40
N ILE A 221 9.46 -1.15 1.55
CA ILE A 221 10.51 -1.43 0.59
C ILE A 221 10.49 -2.92 0.26
N MET A 222 10.58 -3.24 -1.02
CA MET A 222 10.80 -4.60 -1.49
C MET A 222 12.30 -4.85 -1.65
N LEU A 223 12.77 -6.02 -1.23
CA LEU A 223 14.15 -6.47 -1.41
C LEU A 223 14.21 -7.58 -2.46
N GLY A 224 15.36 -7.68 -3.14
CA GLY A 224 15.62 -8.71 -4.14
C GLY A 224 15.51 -8.23 -5.60
N LEU A 225 15.52 -6.91 -5.83
CA LEU A 225 15.58 -6.30 -7.16
C LEU A 225 17.00 -5.87 -7.55
N GLY A 226 18.02 -6.15 -6.69
CA GLY A 226 19.43 -5.82 -6.90
C GLY A 226 19.88 -4.57 -6.14
N GLU A 227 19.25 -4.29 -5.01
CA GLU A 227 19.67 -3.28 -4.04
C GLU A 227 20.99 -3.70 -3.40
N LYS A 228 21.85 -2.72 -3.14
CA LYS A 228 23.04 -2.93 -2.33
C LYS A 228 22.77 -2.61 -0.86
N PRO A 229 23.48 -3.23 0.09
CA PRO A 229 23.26 -2.98 1.51
C PRO A 229 23.36 -1.50 1.90
N GLU A 230 24.33 -0.76 1.35
CA GLU A 230 24.50 0.66 1.60
C GLU A 230 23.32 1.51 1.07
N GLU A 231 22.71 1.10 -0.04
CA GLU A 231 21.54 1.77 -0.61
C GLU A 231 20.28 1.53 0.22
N ILE A 232 20.12 0.32 0.77
CA ILE A 232 19.04 0.01 1.71
C ILE A 232 19.19 0.84 2.98
N ALA A 233 20.41 0.88 3.56
CA ALA A 233 20.70 1.65 4.76
C ALA A 233 20.40 3.15 4.54
N GLN A 234 20.77 3.71 3.38
CA GLN A 234 20.46 5.09 3.01
C GLN A 234 18.96 5.32 2.88
N ALA A 235 18.24 4.42 2.22
CA ALA A 235 16.78 4.54 2.07
C ALA A 235 16.06 4.52 3.44
N LEU A 236 16.57 3.78 4.42
CA LEU A 236 16.07 3.81 5.79
C LEU A 236 16.32 5.17 6.45
N ASP A 237 17.51 5.76 6.27
CA ASP A 237 17.84 7.09 6.80
C ASP A 237 16.97 8.18 6.15
N ASP A 238 16.76 8.10 4.85
CA ASP A 238 15.89 9.03 4.10
C ASP A 238 14.44 8.96 4.59
N LEU A 239 13.90 7.75 4.80
CA LEU A 239 12.56 7.56 5.38
C LEU A 239 12.47 8.12 6.79
N ARG A 240 13.50 7.93 7.64
CA ARG A 240 13.54 8.54 8.97
C ARG A 240 13.58 10.07 8.91
N SER A 241 14.32 10.63 7.95
CA SER A 241 14.37 12.07 7.69
C SER A 241 13.05 12.66 7.21
N ALA A 242 12.16 11.80 6.67
CA ALA A 242 10.79 12.12 6.33
C ALA A 242 9.77 11.80 7.46
N ASP A 243 10.24 11.54 8.69
CA ASP A 243 9.44 11.20 9.88
C ASP A 243 8.58 9.92 9.72
N VAL A 244 9.04 8.96 8.93
CA VAL A 244 8.37 7.66 8.83
C VAL A 244 8.62 6.84 10.08
N THR A 245 7.54 6.41 10.74
CA THR A 245 7.60 5.68 12.01
C THR A 245 7.38 4.17 11.86
N VAL A 246 6.68 3.74 10.81
CA VAL A 246 6.37 2.33 10.55
C VAL A 246 7.00 1.88 9.23
N LEU A 247 7.69 0.75 9.25
CA LEU A 247 8.38 0.21 8.08
C LEU A 247 7.93 -1.23 7.78
N THR A 248 7.76 -1.53 6.50
CA THR A 248 7.64 -2.91 6.03
C THR A 248 8.76 -3.26 5.05
N LEU A 249 9.42 -4.39 5.27
CA LEU A 249 10.43 -4.96 4.38
C LEU A 249 9.97 -6.33 3.90
N GLY A 250 9.81 -6.51 2.59
CA GLY A 250 9.30 -7.74 2.01
C GLY A 250 10.08 -8.20 0.79
N GLN A 251 10.08 -9.49 0.48
CA GLN A 251 10.70 -10.02 -0.73
C GLN A 251 9.92 -9.62 -1.97
N TYR A 252 10.59 -9.07 -2.97
CA TYR A 252 10.00 -8.98 -4.30
C TYR A 252 9.72 -10.37 -4.86
N LEU A 253 8.48 -10.60 -5.25
CA LEU A 253 8.06 -11.83 -5.93
C LEU A 253 7.53 -11.47 -7.31
N ARG A 254 8.15 -12.00 -8.33
CA ARG A 254 7.80 -11.75 -9.73
C ARG A 254 6.41 -12.29 -10.06
N PRO A 255 5.43 -11.45 -10.41
CA PRO A 255 4.07 -11.94 -10.69
C PRO A 255 4.00 -12.78 -11.99
N THR A 256 4.64 -12.33 -13.05
CA THR A 256 4.67 -13.03 -14.36
C THR A 256 6.01 -12.79 -15.05
N PRO A 257 6.39 -13.59 -16.08
CA PRO A 257 7.61 -13.38 -16.85
C PRO A 257 7.73 -11.99 -17.53
N MET A 258 6.66 -11.22 -17.58
CA MET A 258 6.66 -9.87 -18.15
C MET A 258 7.13 -8.79 -17.17
N HIS A 259 7.22 -9.13 -15.86
CA HIS A 259 7.67 -8.22 -14.80
C HIS A 259 9.18 -8.34 -14.60
N LEU A 260 9.73 -7.45 -13.76
CA LEU A 260 11.15 -7.45 -13.44
C LEU A 260 11.61 -8.81 -12.89
N PRO A 261 12.80 -9.28 -13.21
CA PRO A 261 13.34 -10.52 -12.66
C PRO A 261 13.62 -10.37 -11.16
N VAL A 262 13.56 -11.48 -10.42
CA VAL A 262 14.11 -11.55 -9.07
C VAL A 262 15.62 -11.71 -9.20
N VAL A 263 16.38 -10.78 -8.64
CA VAL A 263 17.86 -10.81 -8.64
C VAL A 263 18.39 -11.64 -7.50
N GLU A 264 17.68 -11.57 -6.34
CA GLU A 264 18.06 -12.31 -5.14
C GLU A 264 16.82 -12.72 -4.35
N TYR A 265 16.84 -13.92 -3.78
CA TYR A 265 15.93 -14.32 -2.72
C TYR A 265 16.63 -14.11 -1.38
N VAL A 266 16.30 -13.02 -0.72
CA VAL A 266 16.85 -12.64 0.59
C VAL A 266 16.40 -13.64 1.65
N THR A 267 17.33 -14.12 2.48
CA THR A 267 17.02 -15.12 3.51
C THR A 267 16.24 -14.54 4.69
N PRO A 268 15.47 -15.36 5.45
CA PRO A 268 14.80 -14.90 6.65
C PRO A 268 15.73 -14.21 7.65
N GLU A 269 16.92 -14.77 7.86
CA GLU A 269 17.93 -14.22 8.77
C GLU A 269 18.36 -12.82 8.35
N LYS A 270 18.48 -12.58 7.03
CA LYS A 270 18.83 -11.27 6.51
C LYS A 270 17.68 -10.26 6.66
N PHE A 271 16.44 -10.70 6.59
CA PHE A 271 15.28 -9.87 6.94
C PHE A 271 15.28 -9.50 8.42
N ASP A 272 15.67 -10.44 9.32
CA ASP A 272 15.80 -10.16 10.74
C ASP A 272 16.92 -9.16 11.02
N GLU A 273 18.07 -9.27 10.34
CA GLU A 273 19.16 -8.28 10.44
C GLU A 273 18.67 -6.87 10.02
N TRP A 274 17.95 -6.76 8.90
CA TRP A 274 17.41 -5.47 8.44
C TRP A 274 16.36 -4.91 9.39
N LYS A 275 15.59 -5.77 10.06
CA LYS A 275 14.65 -5.35 11.11
C LYS A 275 15.37 -4.68 12.26
N GLU A 276 16.43 -5.31 12.79
CA GLU A 276 17.22 -4.76 13.89
C GLU A 276 17.92 -3.43 13.50
N ILE A 277 18.46 -3.36 12.29
CA ILE A 277 19.04 -2.12 11.75
C ILE A 277 17.98 -1.01 11.69
N ALA A 278 16.78 -1.30 11.17
CA ALA A 278 15.71 -0.31 11.08
C ALA A 278 15.26 0.15 12.48
N LEU A 279 15.06 -0.76 13.42
CA LEU A 279 14.73 -0.42 14.81
C LEU A 279 15.81 0.48 15.44
N SER A 280 17.10 0.17 15.22
CA SER A 280 18.21 1.00 15.71
C SER A 280 18.24 2.41 15.11
N LYS A 281 17.67 2.60 13.91
CA LYS A 281 17.51 3.91 13.25
C LYS A 281 16.29 4.70 13.76
N GLY A 282 15.49 4.13 14.68
CA GLY A 282 14.38 4.80 15.32
C GLY A 282 13.02 4.59 14.66
N PHE A 283 12.85 3.58 13.79
CA PHE A 283 11.51 3.13 13.43
C PHE A 283 10.85 2.49 14.67
N ARG A 284 9.58 2.80 14.90
CA ARG A 284 8.84 2.32 16.08
C ARG A 284 8.28 0.91 15.87
N HIS A 285 7.87 0.63 14.63
CA HIS A 285 7.40 -0.69 14.25
C HIS A 285 8.01 -1.10 12.92
N VAL A 286 8.52 -2.33 12.86
CA VAL A 286 9.13 -2.89 11.66
C VAL A 286 8.61 -4.31 11.44
N ALA A 287 7.84 -4.48 10.37
CA ALA A 287 7.49 -5.80 9.86
C ALA A 287 8.50 -6.16 8.76
N SER A 288 9.26 -7.24 8.94
CA SER A 288 10.31 -7.66 8.01
C SER A 288 10.26 -9.17 7.82
N GLY A 289 10.28 -9.61 6.56
CA GLY A 289 10.27 -11.03 6.25
C GLY A 289 9.89 -11.32 4.80
N PRO A 290 10.18 -12.54 4.29
CA PRO A 290 10.00 -12.89 2.88
C PRO A 290 8.56 -12.71 2.36
N LEU A 291 7.55 -12.94 3.19
CA LEU A 291 6.15 -12.80 2.81
C LEU A 291 5.50 -11.49 3.25
N VAL A 292 6.24 -10.61 3.94
CA VAL A 292 5.72 -9.30 4.36
C VAL A 292 5.29 -8.47 3.15
N ARG A 293 4.17 -7.79 3.29
CA ARG A 293 3.59 -6.80 2.37
C ARG A 293 3.15 -5.59 3.17
N SER A 294 2.95 -4.44 2.52
CA SER A 294 2.61 -3.19 3.23
C SER A 294 1.38 -3.28 4.14
N SER A 295 0.42 -4.14 3.81
CA SER A 295 -0.79 -4.34 4.62
C SER A 295 -0.84 -5.70 5.34
N TYR A 296 0.26 -6.50 5.27
CA TYR A 296 0.32 -7.76 5.97
C TYR A 296 0.46 -7.52 7.46
N HIS A 297 -0.43 -8.11 8.26
CA HIS A 297 -0.50 -7.89 9.71
C HIS A 297 -0.56 -6.39 10.10
N ALA A 298 -1.26 -5.58 9.30
CA ALA A 298 -1.36 -4.14 9.55
C ALA A 298 -1.97 -3.83 10.93
N ALA A 299 -2.85 -4.68 11.43
CA ALA A 299 -3.47 -4.55 12.76
C ALA A 299 -2.51 -4.81 13.93
N ASP A 300 -1.30 -5.36 13.70
CA ASP A 300 -0.29 -5.54 14.75
C ASP A 300 0.35 -4.21 15.16
N PHE A 301 0.24 -3.19 14.33
CA PHE A 301 0.63 -1.83 14.67
C PHE A 301 -0.59 -1.03 15.13
N HIS A 302 -0.53 -0.53 16.34
CA HIS A 302 -1.50 0.40 16.90
C HIS A 302 -0.91 1.80 16.93
N PRO A 303 -1.58 2.83 16.36
CA PRO A 303 -1.15 4.22 16.54
C PRO A 303 -1.08 4.58 18.03
N GLU A 304 -0.28 5.57 18.38
CA GLU A 304 -0.17 6.04 19.76
C GLU A 304 -1.47 6.66 20.25
N ASP A 305 -1.71 6.57 21.55
CA ASP A 305 -2.94 7.10 22.16
C ASP A 305 -3.11 8.60 21.91
N ASP A 306 -2.01 9.37 21.89
CA ASP A 306 -2.03 10.80 21.56
C ASP A 306 -2.45 11.10 20.10
N VAL A 307 -2.11 10.22 19.17
CA VAL A 307 -2.59 10.30 17.78
C VAL A 307 -4.09 10.02 17.71
N LEU A 308 -4.55 9.01 18.42
CA LEU A 308 -5.96 8.62 18.43
C LEU A 308 -6.81 9.71 19.08
N GLU A 309 -6.41 10.20 20.26
CA GLU A 309 -7.10 11.29 20.97
C GLU A 309 -7.15 12.58 20.14
N ALA A 310 -6.04 12.93 19.48
CA ALA A 310 -5.99 14.12 18.64
C ALA A 310 -6.94 14.04 17.44
N ILE A 311 -7.07 12.87 16.81
CA ILE A 311 -8.00 12.67 15.70
C ILE A 311 -9.44 12.76 16.18
N GLU A 312 -9.78 12.18 17.33
CA GLU A 312 -11.11 12.26 17.92
C GLU A 312 -11.50 13.70 18.27
N LEU A 313 -10.60 14.47 18.86
CA LEU A 313 -10.83 15.89 19.19
C LEU A 313 -11.06 16.73 17.93
N ASP A 314 -10.25 16.54 16.89
CA ASP A 314 -10.40 17.26 15.62
C ASP A 314 -11.72 16.92 14.92
N LEU A 315 -12.15 15.65 14.96
CA LEU A 315 -13.43 15.22 14.39
C LEU A 315 -14.62 15.80 15.16
N ALA A 316 -14.54 15.85 16.48
CA ALA A 316 -15.56 16.46 17.33
C ALA A 316 -15.70 17.98 17.05
N ALA A 317 -14.57 18.69 16.94
CA ALA A 317 -14.55 20.11 16.60
C ALA A 317 -15.14 20.39 15.21
N ALA A 318 -14.80 19.58 14.20
CA ALA A 318 -15.33 19.69 12.84
C ALA A 318 -16.86 19.48 12.81
N LYS A 319 -17.37 18.52 13.58
CA LYS A 319 -18.81 18.26 13.69
C LYS A 319 -19.56 19.40 14.36
N GLN A 320 -18.99 20.03 15.40
CA GLN A 320 -19.58 21.21 16.04
C GLN A 320 -19.63 22.41 15.10
N ALA A 321 -18.57 22.64 14.30
CA ALA A 321 -18.51 23.73 13.32
C ALA A 321 -19.52 23.58 12.18
N GLN A 322 -19.97 22.37 11.86
CA GLN A 322 -21.01 22.11 10.84
C GLN A 322 -22.44 22.32 11.37
N LEU A 323 -22.62 22.31 12.69
CA LEU A 323 -23.93 22.49 13.37
C LEU A 323 -24.19 23.95 13.78
N ALA A 324 -23.17 24.81 13.71
CA ALA A 324 -23.22 26.24 14.00
C ALA A 324 -23.43 27.07 12.74
#